data_0f0c655af241ce7aa75d3ca6f24529e4
#
_entry.id   0f0c655af241ce7aa75d3ca6f24529e4
#
_cell.length_a   1.000
_cell.length_b   1.000
_cell.length_c   1.000
_cell.angle_alpha   90.00
_cell.angle_beta   90.00
_cell.angle_gamma   90.00
#
_symmetry.space_group_name_H-M   'P 1'
#
loop_
_entity.id
_entity.type
_entity.pdbx_description
1 polymer ?
#
loop_
_entity_poly.entity_id
_entity_poly.type
_entity_poly.pdbx_seq_one_letter_code
_entity_poly.pdbx_strand_id
1 'polypeptide(L)'
;YGDTVHSFVKRSGRDFMPGFRNEAGGVESGEIHLMMIDHIVANVECMDEWVGFYESVFGFDETAHFDIQTGRSALMSKVVGDVEGYIRLPINEPSSDNSQIQEFLNEFKGAGVQHIALLTSNIVDTVVAMREQGAEFLSVPDTYYDALPSRVGEIKENLEDVKRAAVLVDRDRDDGYLLQLFTKPIFDRPTLFYEIIQRHGNSVGFGEGNFQALFEAIEREQEKRGSI
;
A
#
# COMPACT_ATOMS: atom_id res chain seq x y z
N TYR A 1 17.80 -1.29 2.57
CA TYR A 1 17.46 -1.15 3.99
C TYR A 1 17.22 -2.53 4.62
N GLY A 2 17.69 -2.69 5.84
CA GLY A 2 17.62 -3.98 6.54
C GLY A 2 18.20 -5.12 5.69
N ASP A 3 17.49 -6.25 5.65
CA ASP A 3 17.86 -7.41 4.84
C ASP A 3 17.26 -7.35 3.41
N THR A 4 16.68 -6.22 3.00
CA THR A 4 16.12 -6.03 1.65
C THR A 4 17.24 -5.93 0.63
N VAL A 5 17.15 -6.72 -0.44
CA VAL A 5 18.12 -6.76 -1.53
C VAL A 5 17.46 -6.49 -2.87
N HIS A 6 18.17 -5.86 -3.79
CA HIS A 6 17.77 -5.69 -5.17
C HIS A 6 18.51 -6.68 -6.06
N SER A 7 17.76 -7.50 -6.79
CA SER A 7 18.31 -8.49 -7.70
C SER A 7 17.99 -8.12 -9.14
N PHE A 8 19.03 -7.92 -9.96
CA PHE A 8 18.88 -7.69 -11.39
C PHE A 8 18.82 -9.03 -12.12
N VAL A 9 17.69 -9.29 -12.80
CA VAL A 9 17.47 -10.56 -13.48
C VAL A 9 17.35 -10.34 -14.99
N LYS A 10 18.27 -10.91 -15.76
CA LYS A 10 18.16 -10.99 -17.21
C LYS A 10 17.39 -12.26 -17.59
N ARG A 11 16.25 -12.10 -18.20
CA ARG A 11 15.42 -13.21 -18.70
C ARG A 11 15.71 -13.47 -20.16
N SER A 12 15.88 -14.75 -20.53
CA SER A 12 16.01 -15.20 -21.92
C SER A 12 14.77 -15.95 -22.41
N GLY A 13 13.74 -16.10 -21.56
CA GLY A 13 12.50 -16.83 -21.81
C GLY A 13 11.36 -16.35 -20.91
N ARG A 14 10.36 -17.23 -20.69
CA ARG A 14 9.17 -16.95 -19.87
C ARG A 14 9.32 -17.31 -18.39
N ASP A 15 10.42 -17.94 -18.02
CA ASP A 15 10.67 -18.31 -16.62
C ASP A 15 10.85 -17.06 -15.76
N PHE A 16 10.35 -17.10 -14.52
CA PHE A 16 10.44 -15.99 -13.59
C PHE A 16 11.90 -15.53 -13.38
N MET A 17 12.80 -16.47 -13.10
CA MET A 17 14.25 -16.24 -13.00
C MET A 17 15.02 -17.56 -13.18
N PRO A 18 16.34 -17.54 -13.38
CA PRO A 18 17.15 -18.75 -13.50
C PRO A 18 16.94 -19.72 -12.33
N GLY A 19 16.69 -20.98 -12.63
CA GLY A 19 16.40 -22.03 -11.65
C GLY A 19 14.92 -22.19 -11.28
N PHE A 20 14.04 -21.27 -11.69
CA PHE A 20 12.59 -21.42 -11.59
C PHE A 20 12.04 -22.15 -12.81
N ARG A 21 10.99 -22.92 -12.61
CA ARG A 21 10.27 -23.62 -13.67
C ARG A 21 8.82 -23.15 -13.66
N ASN A 22 8.25 -23.01 -14.85
CA ASN A 22 6.81 -22.81 -14.96
C ASN A 22 6.09 -24.11 -14.60
N GLU A 23 5.27 -24.10 -13.56
CA GLU A 23 4.40 -25.20 -13.21
C GLU A 23 3.16 -25.20 -14.11
N ALA A 24 2.93 -26.30 -14.79
CA ALA A 24 1.67 -26.48 -15.53
C ALA A 24 0.55 -26.81 -14.53
N GLY A 25 -0.51 -26.01 -14.51
CA GLY A 25 -1.67 -26.24 -13.64
C GLY A 25 -1.69 -25.36 -12.39
N GLY A 26 -1.33 -24.09 -12.54
CA GLY A 26 -1.59 -23.07 -11.50
C GLY A 26 -3.05 -23.11 -11.06
N VAL A 27 -3.32 -22.84 -9.78
CA VAL A 27 -4.67 -22.67 -9.26
C VAL A 27 -5.38 -21.64 -10.14
N GLU A 28 -6.54 -21.99 -10.70
CA GLU A 28 -7.37 -21.01 -11.38
C GLU A 28 -7.65 -19.88 -10.38
N SER A 29 -7.21 -18.68 -10.71
CA SER A 29 -7.26 -17.53 -9.79
C SER A 29 -8.68 -17.02 -9.50
N GLY A 30 -9.69 -17.68 -10.01
CA GLY A 30 -11.07 -17.24 -9.90
C GLY A 30 -11.26 -15.83 -10.49
N GLU A 31 -12.12 -15.02 -9.88
CA GLU A 31 -12.42 -13.66 -10.31
C GLU A 31 -11.47 -12.60 -9.67
N ILE A 32 -10.24 -13.00 -9.36
CA ILE A 32 -9.23 -12.06 -8.83
C ILE A 32 -8.54 -11.36 -10.00
N HIS A 33 -8.74 -10.05 -10.11
CA HIS A 33 -8.30 -9.22 -11.23
C HIS A 33 -6.95 -8.52 -11.00
N LEU A 34 -6.03 -9.15 -10.24
CA LEU A 34 -4.71 -8.59 -9.99
C LEU A 34 -3.87 -8.56 -11.27
N MET A 35 -3.21 -7.43 -11.51
CA MET A 35 -2.48 -7.15 -12.74
C MET A 35 -0.96 -7.12 -12.53
N MET A 36 -0.50 -6.33 -11.55
CA MET A 36 0.91 -6.10 -11.28
C MET A 36 1.13 -5.50 -9.90
N ILE A 37 2.38 -5.41 -9.47
CA ILE A 37 2.77 -4.59 -8.31
C ILE A 37 2.71 -3.12 -8.73
N ASP A 38 1.96 -2.29 -7.99
CA ASP A 38 1.85 -0.85 -8.21
C ASP A 38 3.00 -0.10 -7.52
N HIS A 39 3.24 -0.41 -6.24
CA HIS A 39 4.33 0.17 -5.46
C HIS A 39 4.71 -0.72 -4.29
N ILE A 40 5.88 -0.45 -3.68
CA ILE A 40 6.38 -1.16 -2.51
C ILE A 40 6.82 -0.12 -1.48
N VAL A 41 6.29 -0.20 -0.27
CA VAL A 41 6.54 0.75 0.81
C VAL A 41 7.50 0.18 1.83
N ALA A 42 8.50 0.97 2.18
CA ALA A 42 9.46 0.66 3.22
C ALA A 42 9.23 1.51 4.48
N ASN A 43 9.49 0.92 5.64
CA ASN A 43 9.67 1.64 6.89
C ASN A 43 11.14 1.57 7.30
N VAL A 44 11.72 2.71 7.62
CA VAL A 44 13.14 2.86 7.96
C VAL A 44 13.31 3.80 9.15
N GLU A 45 14.47 3.75 9.80
CA GLU A 45 14.83 4.64 10.90
C GLU A 45 15.24 6.04 10.42
N CYS A 46 15.85 6.13 9.24
CA CYS A 46 16.34 7.36 8.63
C CYS A 46 16.06 7.36 7.14
N MET A 47 15.07 8.12 6.72
CA MET A 47 14.56 8.14 5.35
C MET A 47 15.55 8.74 4.35
N ASP A 48 16.21 9.83 4.73
CA ASP A 48 17.10 10.58 3.84
C ASP A 48 18.30 9.74 3.38
N GLU A 49 18.79 8.83 4.21
CA GLU A 49 19.85 7.90 3.83
C GLU A 49 19.42 7.01 2.65
N TRP A 50 18.21 6.50 2.68
CA TRP A 50 17.72 5.59 1.64
C TRP A 50 17.23 6.32 0.40
N VAL A 51 16.66 7.51 0.54
CA VAL A 51 16.36 8.39 -0.60
C VAL A 51 17.66 8.69 -1.35
N GLY A 52 18.72 9.15 -0.66
CA GLY A 52 20.02 9.40 -1.28
C GLY A 52 20.67 8.15 -1.92
N PHE A 53 20.43 6.97 -1.36
CA PHE A 53 20.86 5.71 -1.98
C PHE A 53 20.17 5.47 -3.32
N TYR A 54 18.83 5.58 -3.38
CA TYR A 54 18.08 5.37 -4.61
C TYR A 54 18.39 6.43 -5.68
N GLU A 55 18.57 7.67 -5.29
CA GLU A 55 18.99 8.74 -6.20
C GLU A 55 20.38 8.46 -6.79
N SER A 56 21.35 8.15 -5.94
CA SER A 56 22.76 8.01 -6.37
C SER A 56 23.06 6.70 -7.09
N VAL A 57 22.40 5.59 -6.72
CA VAL A 57 22.70 4.24 -7.25
C VAL A 57 21.78 3.86 -8.40
N PHE A 58 20.50 4.22 -8.32
CA PHE A 58 19.49 3.85 -9.33
C PHE A 58 19.15 5.01 -10.26
N GLY A 59 19.54 6.26 -9.90
CA GLY A 59 19.15 7.45 -10.66
C GLY A 59 17.65 7.74 -10.56
N PHE A 60 17.01 7.36 -9.44
CA PHE A 60 15.63 7.70 -9.16
C PHE A 60 15.53 9.15 -8.69
N ASP A 61 14.35 9.73 -8.84
CA ASP A 61 14.03 11.07 -8.35
C ASP A 61 13.05 10.98 -7.17
N GLU A 62 13.13 11.94 -6.23
CA GLU A 62 12.05 12.16 -5.26
C GLU A 62 10.85 12.74 -6.00
N THR A 63 9.76 11.97 -6.10
CA THR A 63 8.56 12.33 -6.87
C THR A 63 7.45 12.93 -6.02
N ALA A 64 7.44 12.64 -4.72
CA ALA A 64 6.48 13.18 -3.75
C ALA A 64 7.03 13.10 -2.32
N HIS A 65 6.49 13.94 -1.43
CA HIS A 65 6.71 13.80 0.02
C HIS A 65 5.44 14.15 0.79
N PHE A 66 5.29 13.54 1.96
CA PHE A 66 4.14 13.72 2.84
C PHE A 66 4.60 13.87 4.29
N ASP A 67 4.00 14.84 4.99
CA ASP A 67 4.06 14.96 6.46
C ASP A 67 2.66 14.64 6.98
N ILE A 68 2.50 13.48 7.60
CA ILE A 68 1.21 12.95 8.01
C ILE A 68 1.15 12.97 9.52
N GLN A 69 0.18 13.71 10.05
CA GLN A 69 -0.06 13.83 11.47
C GLN A 69 -1.51 13.48 11.80
N THR A 70 -1.70 12.55 12.72
CA THR A 70 -2.98 12.27 13.35
C THR A 70 -2.95 12.75 14.81
N GLY A 71 -4.07 12.58 15.54
CA GLY A 71 -4.10 12.93 16.96
C GLY A 71 -3.14 12.12 17.85
N ARG A 72 -2.62 10.98 17.37
CA ARG A 72 -1.82 10.02 18.14
C ARG A 72 -0.53 9.59 17.50
N SER A 73 -0.43 9.65 16.18
CA SER A 73 0.70 9.15 15.39
C SER A 73 1.13 10.17 14.35
N ALA A 74 2.41 10.17 14.03
CA ALA A 74 2.96 10.98 12.96
C ALA A 74 4.03 10.21 12.21
N LEU A 75 4.12 10.45 10.89
CA LEU A 75 5.18 9.93 10.04
C LEU A 75 5.55 10.92 8.95
N MET A 76 6.77 10.83 8.47
CA MET A 76 7.20 11.44 7.22
C MET A 76 7.36 10.35 6.16
N SER A 77 7.01 10.68 4.93
CA SER A 77 7.14 9.79 3.79
C SER A 77 7.70 10.54 2.60
N LYS A 78 8.65 9.94 1.90
CA LYS A 78 9.15 10.38 0.59
C LYS A 78 8.98 9.24 -0.41
N VAL A 79 8.63 9.58 -1.63
CA VAL A 79 8.50 8.60 -2.71
C VAL A 79 9.66 8.79 -3.67
N VAL A 80 10.43 7.75 -3.87
CA VAL A 80 11.44 7.69 -4.93
C VAL A 80 10.98 6.78 -6.06
N GLY A 81 11.30 7.13 -7.29
CA GLY A 81 10.85 6.38 -8.46
C GLY A 81 11.63 6.69 -9.72
N ASP A 82 11.38 5.88 -10.75
CA ASP A 82 11.93 6.11 -12.09
C ASP A 82 11.19 7.24 -12.82
N VAL A 83 11.85 7.82 -13.82
CA VAL A 83 11.32 8.96 -14.60
C VAL A 83 10.00 8.62 -15.31
N GLU A 84 9.83 7.37 -15.76
CA GLU A 84 8.61 6.90 -16.41
C GLU A 84 7.49 6.58 -15.42
N GLY A 85 7.78 6.50 -14.12
CA GLY A 85 6.78 6.22 -13.07
C GLY A 85 6.32 4.77 -12.98
N TYR A 86 7.10 3.82 -13.54
CA TYR A 86 6.82 2.38 -13.41
C TYR A 86 7.25 1.82 -12.06
N ILE A 87 8.27 2.40 -11.45
CA ILE A 87 8.78 2.00 -10.14
C ILE A 87 8.48 3.12 -9.15
N ARG A 88 7.78 2.79 -8.08
CA ARG A 88 7.42 3.72 -7.01
C ARG A 88 7.72 3.07 -5.68
N LEU A 89 8.57 3.72 -4.91
CA LEU A 89 9.04 3.22 -3.62
C LEU A 89 8.84 4.30 -2.55
N PRO A 90 7.67 4.37 -1.92
CA PRO A 90 7.49 5.19 -0.73
C PRO A 90 8.36 4.68 0.41
N ILE A 91 9.03 5.61 1.10
CA ILE A 91 9.91 5.35 2.23
C ILE A 91 9.42 6.19 3.40
N ASN A 92 9.06 5.52 4.49
CA ASN A 92 8.53 6.15 5.68
C ASN A 92 9.53 6.14 6.83
N GLU A 93 9.56 7.22 7.61
CA GLU A 93 10.23 7.25 8.90
C GLU A 93 9.28 7.70 10.02
N PRO A 94 9.49 7.26 11.27
CA PRO A 94 8.66 7.66 12.40
C PRO A 94 8.94 9.13 12.77
N SER A 95 7.88 9.91 13.02
CA SER A 95 7.99 11.25 13.58
C SER A 95 7.69 11.30 15.09
N SER A 96 7.35 10.15 15.68
CA SER A 96 7.09 10.00 17.13
C SER A 96 7.32 8.57 17.58
N ASP A 97 7.65 8.41 18.85
CA ASP A 97 7.90 7.08 19.47
C ASP A 97 6.66 6.17 19.46
N ASN A 98 5.47 6.75 19.43
CA ASN A 98 4.19 6.02 19.39
C ASN A 98 3.68 5.81 17.95
N SER A 99 4.49 6.13 16.93
CA SER A 99 4.03 5.96 15.57
C SER A 99 3.93 4.48 15.17
N GLN A 100 2.99 4.17 14.30
CA GLN A 100 2.88 2.85 13.70
C GLN A 100 4.16 2.42 12.94
N ILE A 101 4.94 3.38 12.45
CA ILE A 101 6.23 3.10 11.83
C ILE A 101 7.22 2.61 12.88
N GLN A 102 7.24 3.23 14.07
CA GLN A 102 8.09 2.78 15.18
C GLN A 102 7.65 1.39 15.67
N GLU A 103 6.34 1.11 15.78
CA GLU A 103 5.86 -0.25 16.10
C GLU A 103 6.38 -1.27 15.08
N PHE A 104 6.27 -0.97 13.79
CA PHE A 104 6.79 -1.83 12.73
C PHE A 104 8.30 -2.10 12.92
N LEU A 105 9.11 -1.05 13.11
CA LEU A 105 10.56 -1.19 13.28
C LEU A 105 10.92 -2.06 14.50
N ASN A 106 10.17 -1.92 15.60
CA ASN A 106 10.35 -2.73 16.79
C ASN A 106 9.99 -4.21 16.57
N GLU A 107 8.86 -4.46 15.93
CA GLU A 107 8.35 -5.82 15.68
C GLU A 107 9.10 -6.54 14.56
N PHE A 108 9.48 -5.83 13.51
CA PHE A 108 10.28 -6.34 12.40
C PHE A 108 11.76 -6.49 12.79
N LYS A 109 12.21 -5.73 13.81
CA LYS A 109 13.59 -5.63 14.31
C LYS A 109 14.53 -4.92 13.36
N GLY A 110 14.09 -3.80 12.83
CA GLY A 110 14.81 -2.92 11.93
C GLY A 110 13.99 -2.51 10.71
N ALA A 111 14.66 -1.91 9.74
CA ALA A 111 14.05 -1.45 8.51
C ALA A 111 13.61 -2.62 7.61
N GLY A 112 12.49 -2.44 6.88
CA GLY A 112 11.98 -3.46 5.99
C GLY A 112 10.80 -3.01 5.16
N VAL A 113 10.28 -3.91 4.32
CA VAL A 113 9.07 -3.69 3.54
C VAL A 113 7.84 -3.74 4.44
N GLN A 114 7.11 -2.62 4.50
CA GLN A 114 5.86 -2.54 5.25
C GLN A 114 4.69 -3.15 4.47
N HIS A 115 4.51 -2.73 3.22
CA HIS A 115 3.47 -3.30 2.38
C HIS A 115 3.83 -3.33 0.89
N ILE A 116 3.10 -4.17 0.17
CA ILE A 116 3.17 -4.29 -1.28
C ILE A 116 1.78 -3.99 -1.82
N ALA A 117 1.68 -2.96 -2.66
CA ALA A 117 0.44 -2.60 -3.33
C ALA A 117 0.27 -3.36 -4.64
N LEU A 118 -0.87 -4.01 -4.79
CA LEU A 118 -1.23 -4.82 -5.94
C LEU A 118 -2.32 -4.09 -6.74
N LEU A 119 -1.98 -3.73 -7.99
CA LEU A 119 -2.92 -3.10 -8.91
C LEU A 119 -3.97 -4.10 -9.38
N THR A 120 -5.22 -3.69 -9.36
CA THR A 120 -6.35 -4.45 -9.91
C THR A 120 -7.16 -3.63 -10.92
N SER A 121 -7.82 -4.30 -11.84
CA SER A 121 -8.77 -3.68 -12.77
C SER A 121 -10.19 -3.55 -12.19
N ASN A 122 -10.52 -4.29 -11.12
CA ASN A 122 -11.80 -4.24 -10.43
C ASN A 122 -11.60 -4.57 -8.94
N ILE A 123 -11.51 -3.54 -8.11
CA ILE A 123 -11.19 -3.70 -6.69
C ILE A 123 -12.34 -4.33 -5.91
N VAL A 124 -13.58 -4.03 -6.25
CA VAL A 124 -14.75 -4.56 -5.53
C VAL A 124 -14.79 -6.08 -5.66
N ASP A 125 -14.75 -6.60 -6.88
CA ASP A 125 -14.79 -8.04 -7.13
C ASP A 125 -13.54 -8.73 -6.58
N THR A 126 -12.36 -8.11 -6.75
CA THR A 126 -11.09 -8.62 -6.20
C THR A 126 -11.16 -8.80 -4.68
N VAL A 127 -11.61 -7.77 -3.95
CA VAL A 127 -11.70 -7.82 -2.49
C VAL A 127 -12.72 -8.86 -2.02
N VAL A 128 -13.87 -8.96 -2.71
CA VAL A 128 -14.88 -9.98 -2.40
C VAL A 128 -14.30 -11.38 -2.59
N ALA A 129 -13.69 -11.64 -3.74
CA ALA A 129 -13.08 -12.96 -4.04
C ALA A 129 -11.93 -13.28 -3.07
N MET A 130 -11.09 -12.33 -2.71
CA MET A 130 -10.03 -12.53 -1.72
C MET A 130 -10.58 -12.86 -0.32
N ARG A 131 -11.67 -12.21 0.11
CA ARG A 131 -12.35 -12.53 1.38
C ARG A 131 -12.93 -13.95 1.38
N GLU A 132 -13.51 -14.37 0.28
CA GLU A 132 -14.00 -15.74 0.11
C GLU A 132 -12.89 -16.79 0.22
N GLN A 133 -11.66 -16.41 -0.14
CA GLN A 133 -10.46 -17.25 0.04
C GLN A 133 -9.80 -17.08 1.43
N GLY A 134 -10.42 -16.31 2.34
CA GLY A 134 -9.96 -16.16 3.71
C GLY A 134 -9.03 -14.97 3.97
N ALA A 135 -8.85 -14.06 3.01
CA ALA A 135 -8.08 -12.83 3.27
C ALA A 135 -8.84 -11.90 4.22
N GLU A 136 -8.14 -11.41 5.24
CA GLU A 136 -8.67 -10.45 6.19
C GLU A 136 -8.19 -9.04 5.85
N PHE A 137 -9.12 -8.07 5.89
CA PHE A 137 -8.85 -6.66 5.61
C PHE A 137 -9.08 -5.79 6.85
N LEU A 138 -8.46 -4.61 6.87
CA LEU A 138 -8.75 -3.59 7.86
C LEU A 138 -10.19 -3.10 7.72
N SER A 139 -10.80 -2.74 8.83
CA SER A 139 -12.18 -2.25 8.86
C SER A 139 -12.23 -0.74 8.63
N VAL A 140 -13.16 -0.30 7.80
CA VAL A 140 -13.44 1.12 7.55
C VAL A 140 -14.79 1.45 8.21
N PRO A 141 -14.91 2.53 9.01
CA PRO A 141 -16.18 2.89 9.65
C PRO A 141 -17.20 3.40 8.62
N ASP A 142 -18.47 3.13 8.85
CA ASP A 142 -19.56 3.57 7.95
C ASP A 142 -19.59 5.10 7.75
N THR A 143 -19.23 5.87 8.77
CA THR A 143 -19.15 7.33 8.72
C THR A 143 -18.15 7.86 7.68
N TYR A 144 -17.17 7.06 7.27
CA TYR A 144 -16.28 7.42 6.17
C TYR A 144 -17.05 7.65 4.87
N TYR A 145 -18.06 6.81 4.60
CA TYR A 145 -18.82 6.84 3.34
C TYR A 145 -19.85 7.96 3.32
N ASP A 146 -20.29 8.46 4.48
CA ASP A 146 -21.24 9.58 4.56
C ASP A 146 -20.64 10.87 3.97
N ALA A 147 -19.33 11.08 4.14
CA ALA A 147 -18.61 12.24 3.61
C ALA A 147 -18.04 12.03 2.20
N LEU A 148 -18.03 10.79 1.69
CA LEU A 148 -17.33 10.42 0.46
C LEU A 148 -17.81 11.21 -0.77
N PRO A 149 -19.13 11.37 -1.07
CA PRO A 149 -19.57 12.09 -2.26
C PRO A 149 -19.12 13.56 -2.31
N SER A 150 -19.06 14.23 -1.14
CA SER A 150 -18.60 15.61 -1.07
C SER A 150 -17.09 15.76 -1.22
N ARG A 151 -16.32 14.71 -0.89
CA ARG A 151 -14.88 14.72 -0.93
C ARG A 151 -14.30 14.32 -2.29
N VAL A 152 -14.88 13.28 -2.91
CA VAL A 152 -14.34 12.73 -4.15
C VAL A 152 -15.18 13.01 -5.40
N GLY A 153 -16.44 13.51 -5.24
CA GLY A 153 -17.35 13.73 -6.34
C GLY A 153 -17.82 12.42 -7.00
N GLU A 154 -18.09 12.47 -8.30
CA GLU A 154 -18.56 11.30 -9.06
C GLU A 154 -17.43 10.30 -9.32
N ILE A 155 -17.73 9.02 -9.11
CA ILE A 155 -16.89 7.88 -9.43
C ILE A 155 -17.67 6.89 -10.32
N LYS A 156 -16.97 5.99 -11.00
CA LYS A 156 -17.60 5.00 -11.89
C LYS A 156 -18.23 3.83 -11.13
N GLU A 157 -17.67 3.50 -9.99
CA GLU A 157 -18.11 2.40 -9.14
C GLU A 157 -19.43 2.77 -8.43
N ASN A 158 -20.23 1.73 -8.16
CA ASN A 158 -21.43 1.91 -7.34
C ASN A 158 -21.00 2.14 -5.87
N LEU A 159 -21.43 3.26 -5.28
CA LEU A 159 -21.06 3.63 -3.90
C LEU A 159 -21.49 2.60 -2.85
N GLU A 160 -22.63 1.94 -3.05
CA GLU A 160 -23.10 0.89 -2.13
C GLU A 160 -22.20 -0.35 -2.19
N ASP A 161 -21.67 -0.69 -3.38
CA ASP A 161 -20.74 -1.79 -3.54
C ASP A 161 -19.37 -1.45 -2.94
N VAL A 162 -18.89 -0.22 -3.14
CA VAL A 162 -17.68 0.32 -2.52
C VAL A 162 -17.78 0.27 -1.00
N LYS A 163 -18.91 0.74 -0.43
CA LYS A 163 -19.18 0.68 1.00
C LYS A 163 -19.25 -0.76 1.52
N ARG A 164 -19.96 -1.65 0.84
CA ARG A 164 -20.08 -3.05 1.21
C ARG A 164 -18.73 -3.78 1.19
N ALA A 165 -17.89 -3.46 0.21
CA ALA A 165 -16.53 -3.98 0.12
C ALA A 165 -15.55 -3.32 1.09
N ALA A 166 -15.98 -2.27 1.80
CA ALA A 166 -15.18 -1.44 2.71
C ALA A 166 -13.97 -0.78 2.02
N VAL A 167 -14.10 -0.43 0.73
CA VAL A 167 -13.03 0.18 -0.07
C VAL A 167 -12.97 1.69 0.19
N LEU A 168 -11.75 2.20 0.34
CA LEU A 168 -11.44 3.62 0.47
C LEU A 168 -11.32 4.25 -0.93
N VAL A 169 -11.70 5.53 -1.06
CA VAL A 169 -11.60 6.27 -2.32
C VAL A 169 -10.93 7.61 -2.07
N ASP A 170 -9.99 7.98 -2.93
CA ASP A 170 -9.37 9.30 -2.91
C ASP A 170 -9.26 9.89 -4.30
N ARG A 171 -9.36 11.22 -4.40
CA ARG A 171 -9.20 11.96 -5.64
C ARG A 171 -7.98 12.87 -5.53
N ASP A 172 -6.94 12.50 -6.23
CA ASP A 172 -5.65 13.20 -6.24
C ASP A 172 -5.55 14.24 -7.38
N ARG A 173 -6.44 14.15 -8.40
CA ARG A 173 -6.49 15.07 -9.54
C ARG A 173 -7.91 15.26 -10.02
N ASP A 174 -8.18 16.34 -10.75
CA ASP A 174 -9.50 16.63 -11.32
C ASP A 174 -10.02 15.51 -12.21
N ASP A 175 -9.12 14.86 -12.97
CA ASP A 175 -9.41 13.80 -13.92
C ASP A 175 -8.97 12.40 -13.45
N GLY A 176 -8.55 12.26 -12.18
CA GLY A 176 -8.04 11.02 -11.63
C GLY A 176 -8.47 10.76 -10.19
N TYR A 177 -8.75 9.50 -9.88
CA TYR A 177 -9.00 9.02 -8.52
C TYR A 177 -8.51 7.58 -8.37
N LEU A 178 -8.30 7.17 -7.13
CA LEU A 178 -7.92 5.82 -6.77
C LEU A 178 -8.90 5.22 -5.75
N LEU A 179 -8.94 3.89 -5.77
CA LEU A 179 -9.62 3.10 -4.76
C LEU A 179 -8.59 2.17 -4.12
N GLN A 180 -8.65 2.00 -2.80
CA GLN A 180 -7.67 1.19 -2.08
C GLN A 180 -8.28 0.51 -0.86
N LEU A 181 -7.71 -0.64 -0.49
CA LEU A 181 -8.01 -1.35 0.75
C LEU A 181 -6.79 -2.13 1.22
N PHE A 182 -6.61 -2.21 2.54
CA PHE A 182 -5.44 -2.83 3.15
C PHE A 182 -5.81 -4.12 3.87
N THR A 183 -5.01 -5.16 3.68
CA THR A 183 -5.16 -6.39 4.47
C THR A 183 -4.70 -6.15 5.92
N LYS A 184 -5.12 -7.00 6.84
CA LYS A 184 -4.39 -7.16 8.08
C LYS A 184 -2.99 -7.68 7.81
N PRO A 185 -2.04 -7.54 8.76
CA PRO A 185 -0.73 -8.18 8.64
C PRO A 185 -0.86 -9.67 8.35
N ILE A 186 -0.02 -10.16 7.43
CA ILE A 186 -0.07 -11.56 6.97
C ILE A 186 0.69 -12.54 7.86
N PHE A 187 1.41 -12.03 8.86
CA PHE A 187 2.17 -12.80 9.84
C PHE A 187 1.64 -12.55 11.25
N ASP A 188 2.09 -13.34 12.21
CA ASP A 188 1.74 -13.22 13.64
C ASP A 188 2.13 -11.86 14.25
N ARG A 189 3.15 -11.19 13.67
CA ARG A 189 3.57 -9.85 14.07
C ARG A 189 2.93 -8.80 13.15
N PRO A 190 2.65 -7.58 13.66
CA PRO A 190 2.09 -6.48 12.88
C PRO A 190 3.16 -5.85 11.96
N THR A 191 3.57 -6.60 10.95
CA THR A 191 4.62 -6.22 10.00
C THR A 191 4.06 -6.13 8.59
N LEU A 192 4.44 -7.04 7.68
CA LEU A 192 4.05 -6.99 6.27
C LEU A 192 2.55 -7.18 6.07
N PHE A 193 1.96 -6.32 5.23
CA PHE A 193 0.60 -6.46 4.72
C PHE A 193 0.53 -6.16 3.22
N TYR A 194 -0.63 -6.34 2.61
CA TYR A 194 -0.88 -5.99 1.22
C TYR A 194 -1.88 -4.84 1.12
N GLU A 195 -1.71 -4.04 0.08
CA GLU A 195 -2.69 -3.10 -0.41
C GLU A 195 -3.27 -3.61 -1.72
N ILE A 196 -4.58 -3.49 -1.89
CA ILE A 196 -5.24 -3.66 -3.18
C ILE A 196 -5.60 -2.27 -3.66
N ILE A 197 -5.14 -1.90 -4.86
CA ILE A 197 -5.33 -0.56 -5.42
C ILE A 197 -5.88 -0.64 -6.84
N GLN A 198 -6.83 0.26 -7.15
CA GLN A 198 -7.34 0.50 -8.50
C GLN A 198 -7.22 1.99 -8.80
N ARG A 199 -6.77 2.32 -10.01
CA ARG A 199 -6.57 3.70 -10.46
C ARG A 199 -7.44 4.02 -11.65
N HIS A 200 -7.99 5.24 -11.67
CA HIS A 200 -8.76 5.79 -12.78
C HIS A 200 -8.16 7.11 -13.27
N GLY A 201 -8.31 7.35 -14.57
CA GLY A 201 -7.77 8.57 -15.20
C GLY A 201 -6.25 8.68 -15.02
N ASN A 202 -5.80 9.88 -14.70
CA ASN A 202 -4.37 10.19 -14.49
C ASN A 202 -3.96 10.16 -13.00
N SER A 203 -4.64 9.36 -12.17
CA SER A 203 -4.30 9.22 -10.76
C SER A 203 -2.89 8.62 -10.58
N VAL A 204 -2.05 9.32 -9.83
CA VAL A 204 -0.68 8.92 -9.46
C VAL A 204 -0.43 8.99 -7.96
N GLY A 205 -1.40 9.49 -7.18
CA GLY A 205 -1.32 9.65 -5.73
C GLY A 205 -1.28 8.31 -4.99
N PHE A 206 -1.14 8.39 -3.68
CA PHE A 206 -1.07 7.25 -2.76
C PHE A 206 -2.26 7.22 -1.79
N GLY A 207 -3.30 8.00 -2.07
CA GLY A 207 -4.51 8.06 -1.24
C GLY A 207 -4.33 8.96 -0.02
N GLU A 208 -3.75 10.12 -0.19
CA GLU A 208 -3.46 11.09 0.88
C GLU A 208 -4.72 11.44 1.66
N GLY A 209 -5.85 11.62 0.96
CA GLY A 209 -7.15 11.88 1.59
C GLY A 209 -7.69 10.69 2.41
N ASN A 210 -7.10 9.50 2.27
CA ASN A 210 -7.46 8.31 3.03
C ASN A 210 -6.51 8.04 4.20
N PHE A 211 -5.38 8.76 4.30
CA PHE A 211 -4.36 8.49 5.32
C PHE A 211 -4.95 8.52 6.73
N GLN A 212 -5.78 9.52 7.04
CA GLN A 212 -6.43 9.58 8.34
C GLN A 212 -7.27 8.32 8.63
N ALA A 213 -8.08 7.86 7.68
CA ALA A 213 -8.92 6.67 7.85
C ALA A 213 -8.07 5.39 8.00
N LEU A 214 -6.98 5.27 7.25
CA LEU A 214 -6.03 4.17 7.37
C LEU A 214 -5.36 4.16 8.75
N PHE A 215 -4.85 5.31 9.20
CA PHE A 215 -4.22 5.45 10.51
C PHE A 215 -5.15 5.07 11.64
N GLU A 216 -6.37 5.60 11.64
CA GLU A 216 -7.39 5.25 12.64
C GLU A 216 -7.75 3.75 12.64
N ALA A 217 -7.70 3.09 11.47
CA ALA A 217 -7.91 1.66 11.39
C ALA A 217 -6.74 0.87 11.99
N ILE A 218 -5.51 1.28 11.73
CA ILE A 218 -4.31 0.65 12.31
C ILE A 218 -4.24 0.90 13.81
N GLU A 219 -4.50 2.13 14.29
CA GLU A 219 -4.54 2.45 15.72
C GLU A 219 -5.55 1.58 16.47
N ARG A 220 -6.74 1.34 15.89
CA ARG A 220 -7.71 0.39 16.47
C ARG A 220 -7.19 -1.04 16.57
N GLU A 221 -6.40 -1.50 15.60
CA GLU A 221 -5.76 -2.81 15.71
C GLU A 221 -4.62 -2.82 16.75
N GLN A 222 -3.87 -1.72 16.88
CA GLN A 222 -2.88 -1.55 17.96
C GLN A 222 -3.53 -1.59 19.34
N GLU A 223 -4.66 -0.88 19.55
CA GLU A 223 -5.44 -0.92 20.79
C GLU A 223 -5.89 -2.34 21.14
N LYS A 224 -6.39 -3.11 20.17
CA LYS A 224 -6.79 -4.51 20.39
C LYS A 224 -5.62 -5.41 20.82
N ARG A 225 -4.40 -5.11 20.34
CA ARG A 225 -3.19 -5.82 20.75
C ARG A 225 -2.60 -5.32 22.07
N GLY A 226 -3.05 -4.16 22.58
CA GLY A 226 -2.50 -3.51 23.76
C GLY A 226 -1.13 -2.87 23.53
N SER A 227 -0.83 -2.45 22.29
CA SER A 227 0.43 -1.78 21.91
C SER A 227 0.39 -0.28 22.16
N ILE A 228 -0.81 0.31 22.31
CA ILE A 228 -1.07 1.72 22.65
C ILE A 228 -2.24 1.82 23.63
#